data_065935e2be2899c1bcba6a8374314bed
#
_entry.id   065935e2be2899c1bcba6a8374314bed
#
_cell.length_a   1.000
_cell.length_b   1.000
_cell.length_c   1.000
_cell.angle_alpha   90.00
_cell.angle_beta   90.00
_cell.angle_gamma   90.00
#
_symmetry.space_group_name_H-M   'P 1'
#
loop_
_entity.id
_entity.type
_entity.pdbx_description
1 polymer ?
#
loop_
_entity_poly.entity_id
_entity_poly.type
_entity_poly.pdbx_seq_one_letter_code
_entity_poly.pdbx_strand_id
1 'polypeptide(L)'
;DVAKTTEMFQNIIQRERDMLDNIRGQLLPTLQSSQTKDKEGTVLDAYGLSISEVTYKQEDEITTHLGKDYNGSDVERRFVRAFAVENNKTRQDYENFKQQHNLSQRDCALFYHGSKVENWFSIMKQGLSLNPDAKITGKMFGNGLYFASDARKSLNYMDVKGSRWN
;
A
#
# COMPACT_ATOMS: atom_id res chain seq x y z
N ASP A 1 3.05 -6.51 -37.69
CA ASP A 1 2.63 -7.08 -36.44
C ASP A 1 1.71 -6.18 -35.61
N VAL A 2 0.97 -5.36 -36.35
CA VAL A 2 -0.03 -4.42 -35.79
C VAL A 2 -1.13 -5.17 -35.02
N ALA A 3 -1.54 -6.34 -35.51
CA ALA A 3 -2.59 -7.15 -34.87
C ALA A 3 -2.23 -7.60 -33.45
N LYS A 4 -0.99 -8.08 -33.23
CA LYS A 4 -0.48 -8.45 -31.88
C LYS A 4 -0.44 -7.27 -30.92
N THR A 5 -0.05 -6.11 -31.44
CA THR A 5 0.01 -4.89 -30.63
C THR A 5 -1.39 -4.44 -30.22
N THR A 6 -2.36 -4.52 -31.13
CA THR A 6 -3.77 -4.18 -30.86
C THR A 6 -4.38 -5.12 -29.83
N GLU A 7 -4.15 -6.43 -29.95
CA GLU A 7 -4.63 -7.43 -28.99
C GLU A 7 -4.00 -7.19 -27.58
N MET A 8 -2.72 -6.85 -27.52
CA MET A 8 -2.06 -6.53 -26.27
C MET A 8 -2.67 -5.29 -25.60
N PHE A 9 -2.97 -4.23 -26.35
CA PHE A 9 -3.65 -3.05 -25.83
C PHE A 9 -5.07 -3.36 -25.37
N GLN A 10 -5.84 -4.16 -26.11
CA GLN A 10 -7.19 -4.58 -25.71
C GLN A 10 -7.16 -5.37 -24.40
N ASN A 11 -6.20 -6.28 -24.23
CA ASN A 11 -6.02 -7.04 -22.99
C ASN A 11 -5.65 -6.14 -21.81
N ILE A 12 -4.82 -5.12 -22.03
CA ILE A 12 -4.49 -4.13 -20.99
C ILE A 12 -5.74 -3.35 -20.59
N ILE A 13 -6.47 -2.81 -21.53
CA ILE A 13 -7.70 -2.05 -21.28
C ILE A 13 -8.74 -2.90 -20.52
N GLN A 14 -8.92 -4.16 -20.92
CA GLN A 14 -9.86 -5.05 -20.24
C GLN A 14 -9.44 -5.30 -18.78
N ARG A 15 -8.19 -5.58 -18.55
CA ARG A 15 -7.68 -5.77 -17.17
C ARG A 15 -7.83 -4.51 -16.30
N GLU A 16 -7.65 -3.32 -16.86
CA GLU A 16 -7.89 -2.06 -16.13
C GLU A 16 -9.38 -1.88 -15.78
N ARG A 17 -10.28 -2.21 -16.72
CA ARG A 17 -11.71 -2.20 -16.46
C ARG A 17 -12.09 -3.17 -15.35
N ASP A 18 -11.62 -4.41 -15.43
CA ASP A 18 -11.91 -5.44 -14.43
C ASP A 18 -11.42 -5.01 -13.02
N MET A 19 -10.27 -4.32 -12.96
CA MET A 19 -9.75 -3.78 -11.69
C MET A 19 -10.64 -2.64 -11.17
N LEU A 20 -11.03 -1.71 -12.02
CA LEU A 20 -11.93 -0.61 -11.65
C LEU A 20 -13.29 -1.12 -11.19
N ASP A 21 -13.84 -2.12 -11.89
CA ASP A 21 -15.12 -2.73 -11.53
C ASP A 21 -15.02 -3.48 -10.19
N ASN A 22 -13.89 -4.11 -9.92
CA ASN A 22 -13.64 -4.77 -8.63
C ASN A 22 -13.57 -3.73 -7.49
N ILE A 23 -12.81 -2.65 -7.67
CA ILE A 23 -12.76 -1.53 -6.71
C ILE A 23 -14.15 -0.93 -6.52
N ARG A 24 -14.87 -0.68 -7.60
CA ARG A 24 -16.23 -0.14 -7.57
C ARG A 24 -17.19 -1.07 -6.83
N GLY A 25 -17.12 -2.38 -7.08
CA GLY A 25 -17.91 -3.37 -6.38
C GLY A 25 -17.66 -3.42 -4.87
N GLN A 26 -16.42 -3.14 -4.44
CA GLN A 26 -16.08 -3.05 -3.03
C GLN A 26 -16.53 -1.72 -2.38
N LEU A 27 -16.59 -0.64 -3.17
CA LEU A 27 -16.94 0.71 -2.68
C LEU A 27 -18.45 0.95 -2.64
N LEU A 28 -19.21 0.43 -3.62
CA LEU A 28 -20.64 0.69 -3.76
C LEU A 28 -21.48 0.33 -2.52
N PRO A 29 -21.29 -0.82 -1.86
CA PRO A 29 -22.05 -1.15 -0.66
C PRO A 29 -21.81 -0.17 0.49
N THR A 30 -20.57 0.33 0.60
CA THR A 30 -20.19 1.30 1.64
C THR A 30 -20.77 2.68 1.36
N LEU A 31 -20.77 3.11 0.09
CA LEU A 31 -21.37 4.38 -0.32
C LEU A 31 -22.89 4.38 -0.13
N GLN A 32 -23.57 3.27 -0.41
CA GLN A 32 -25.00 3.13 -0.21
C GLN A 32 -25.39 3.18 1.27
N SER A 33 -24.57 2.60 2.15
CA SER A 33 -24.78 2.68 3.59
C SER A 33 -24.49 4.08 4.16
N SER A 34 -23.69 4.89 3.49
CA SER A 34 -23.33 6.26 3.89
C SER A 34 -24.34 7.32 3.45
N GLN A 35 -25.16 7.03 2.42
CA GLN A 35 -26.16 7.98 1.88
C GLN A 35 -27.36 8.24 2.80
N THR A 36 -27.44 7.59 3.95
CA THR A 36 -28.54 7.81 4.91
C THR A 36 -28.26 8.91 5.94
N LYS A 37 -27.15 9.62 5.85
CA LYS A 37 -26.86 10.80 6.68
C LYS A 37 -26.15 11.86 5.85
N ASP A 38 -26.71 13.07 5.85
CA ASP A 38 -26.20 14.31 5.26
C ASP A 38 -24.79 14.70 5.77
N LYS A 39 -23.79 13.89 5.47
CA LYS A 39 -22.39 14.24 5.66
C LYS A 39 -21.70 14.10 4.31
N GLU A 40 -21.24 15.22 3.78
CA GLU A 40 -20.25 15.30 2.71
C GLU A 40 -18.97 14.58 3.15
N GLY A 41 -18.96 13.25 3.09
CA GLY A 41 -17.78 12.42 3.36
C GLY A 41 -17.23 11.85 2.06
N THR A 42 -15.91 11.73 1.98
CA THR A 42 -15.25 11.04 0.88
C THR A 42 -15.37 9.51 1.04
N VAL A 43 -15.09 8.76 -0.03
CA VAL A 43 -14.98 7.30 0.04
C VAL A 43 -13.93 6.86 1.09
N LEU A 44 -12.86 7.63 1.26
CA LEU A 44 -11.83 7.35 2.26
C LEU A 44 -12.38 7.47 3.68
N ASP A 45 -13.21 8.47 3.94
CA ASP A 45 -13.86 8.67 5.26
C ASP A 45 -14.73 7.47 5.64
N ALA A 46 -15.42 6.87 4.66
CA ALA A 46 -16.24 5.67 4.88
C ALA A 46 -15.41 4.46 5.36
N TYR A 47 -14.12 4.43 5.06
CA TYR A 47 -13.18 3.41 5.53
C TYR A 47 -12.31 3.85 6.71
N GLY A 48 -12.52 5.05 7.23
CA GLY A 48 -11.67 5.63 8.28
C GLY A 48 -10.22 5.84 7.81
N LEU A 49 -10.05 6.10 6.51
CA LEU A 49 -8.76 6.34 5.87
C LEU A 49 -8.57 7.83 5.65
N SER A 50 -7.35 8.31 5.87
CA SER A 50 -6.89 9.58 5.33
C SER A 50 -5.58 9.38 4.55
N ILE A 51 -5.44 10.11 3.46
CA ILE A 51 -4.23 10.13 2.63
C ILE A 51 -3.86 11.60 2.43
N SER A 52 -2.64 11.96 2.80
CA SER A 52 -2.13 13.31 2.64
C SER A 52 -0.70 13.29 2.08
N GLU A 53 -0.29 14.34 1.42
CA GLU A 53 1.12 14.49 1.11
C GLU A 53 1.93 14.62 2.40
N VAL A 54 3.11 14.03 2.41
CA VAL A 54 4.02 14.16 3.55
C VAL A 54 4.52 15.61 3.67
N THR A 55 4.79 16.04 4.89
CA THR A 55 5.45 17.32 5.13
C THR A 55 6.91 17.28 4.68
N TYR A 56 7.52 18.43 4.41
CA TYR A 56 8.94 18.52 4.08
C TYR A 56 9.83 17.77 5.09
N LYS A 57 9.52 17.88 6.38
CA LYS A 57 10.27 17.19 7.43
C LYS A 57 10.16 15.66 7.31
N GLN A 58 8.97 15.15 7.04
CA GLN A 58 8.75 13.72 6.84
C GLN A 58 9.44 13.22 5.56
N GLU A 59 9.42 14.02 4.50
CA GLU A 59 10.12 13.70 3.25
C GLU A 59 11.64 13.62 3.47
N ASP A 60 12.22 14.56 4.21
CA ASP A 60 13.62 14.56 4.57
C ASP A 60 13.98 13.34 5.45
N GLU A 61 13.15 12.99 6.41
CA GLU A 61 13.31 11.77 7.21
C GLU A 61 13.27 10.50 6.34
N ILE A 62 12.33 10.41 5.39
CA ILE A 62 12.19 9.28 4.47
C ILE A 62 13.43 9.18 3.56
N THR A 63 13.82 10.25 2.92
CA THR A 63 14.97 10.26 2.00
C THR A 63 16.28 9.98 2.74
N THR A 64 16.45 10.52 3.93
CA THR A 64 17.58 10.21 4.82
C THR A 64 17.62 8.72 5.19
N HIS A 65 16.45 8.12 5.47
CA HIS A 65 16.37 6.71 5.81
C HIS A 65 16.68 5.83 4.59
N LEU A 66 16.15 6.19 3.42
CA LEU A 66 16.46 5.52 2.15
C LEU A 66 17.95 5.62 1.79
N GLY A 67 18.59 6.76 2.05
CA GLY A 67 20.01 6.98 1.80
C GLY A 67 20.94 6.23 2.74
N LYS A 68 20.54 6.06 4.01
CA LYS A 68 21.34 5.33 5.03
C LYS A 68 21.41 3.82 4.75
N ASP A 69 20.35 3.27 4.21
CA ASP A 69 20.27 1.83 3.92
C ASP A 69 21.28 1.40 2.85
N TYR A 70 21.95 2.39 2.17
CA TYR A 70 22.83 2.05 1.09
C TYR A 70 23.84 3.14 0.68
N ASN A 71 25.11 2.82 0.68
CA ASN A 71 26.20 3.65 0.14
C ASN A 71 25.96 4.01 -1.34
N GLY A 72 25.25 5.09 -1.62
CA GLY A 72 25.03 5.62 -2.96
C GLY A 72 24.03 4.85 -3.81
N SER A 73 23.02 4.25 -3.19
CA SER A 73 22.03 3.46 -3.93
C SER A 73 21.12 4.29 -4.82
N ASP A 74 20.73 3.68 -5.93
CA ASP A 74 19.71 4.20 -6.85
C ASP A 74 18.32 4.42 -6.22
N VAL A 75 18.05 3.92 -5.01
CA VAL A 75 16.72 3.97 -4.40
C VAL A 75 16.34 5.40 -4.03
N GLU A 76 17.26 6.14 -3.40
CA GLU A 76 17.03 7.55 -3.09
C GLU A 76 16.81 8.38 -4.36
N ARG A 77 17.58 8.12 -5.41
CA ARG A 77 17.44 8.80 -6.70
C ARG A 77 16.14 8.48 -7.43
N ARG A 78 15.52 7.36 -7.11
CA ARG A 78 14.22 6.93 -7.67
C ARG A 78 13.04 7.38 -6.84
N PHE A 79 13.29 7.97 -5.68
CA PHE A 79 12.23 8.54 -4.88
C PHE A 79 11.58 9.72 -5.62
N VAL A 80 10.28 9.64 -5.81
CA VAL A 80 9.52 10.67 -6.53
C VAL A 80 8.59 11.39 -5.58
N ARG A 81 7.84 10.65 -4.77
CA ARG A 81 6.83 11.20 -3.88
C ARG A 81 6.46 10.21 -2.77
N ALA A 82 6.05 10.74 -1.63
CA ALA A 82 5.49 9.95 -0.54
C ALA A 82 4.14 10.51 -0.08
N PHE A 83 3.32 9.64 0.46
CA PHE A 83 2.04 9.99 1.07
C PHE A 83 1.96 9.37 2.45
N ALA A 84 1.48 10.15 3.41
CA ALA A 84 1.08 9.64 4.71
C ALA A 84 -0.30 9.01 4.59
N VAL A 85 -0.43 7.76 5.01
CA VAL A 85 -1.69 7.03 5.04
C VAL A 85 -2.02 6.72 6.48
N GLU A 86 -3.19 7.14 6.93
CA GLU A 86 -3.70 6.83 8.24
C GLU A 86 -4.99 6.01 8.13
N ASN A 87 -5.08 4.99 8.97
CA ASN A 87 -6.27 4.19 9.14
C ASN A 87 -6.60 4.15 10.64
N ASN A 88 -7.74 4.70 11.01
CA ASN A 88 -8.14 4.84 12.40
C ASN A 88 -8.23 3.49 13.12
N LYS A 89 -8.68 2.45 12.42
CA LYS A 89 -8.80 1.10 12.99
C LYS A 89 -7.43 0.51 13.27
N THR A 90 -6.54 0.47 12.26
CA THR A 90 -5.22 -0.13 12.43
C THR A 90 -4.36 0.65 13.44
N ARG A 91 -4.54 1.98 13.50
CA ARG A 91 -3.90 2.81 14.53
C ARG A 91 -4.38 2.41 15.93
N GLN A 92 -5.68 2.27 16.13
CA GLN A 92 -6.24 1.88 17.42
C GLN A 92 -5.78 0.47 17.82
N ASP A 93 -5.79 -0.48 16.90
CA ASP A 93 -5.32 -1.85 17.13
C ASP A 93 -3.83 -1.85 17.54
N TYR A 94 -3.01 -1.04 16.87
CA TYR A 94 -1.58 -0.88 17.20
C TYR A 94 -1.37 -0.29 18.60
N GLU A 95 -2.07 0.77 18.97
CA GLU A 95 -1.94 1.38 20.29
C GLU A 95 -2.45 0.44 21.40
N ASN A 96 -3.54 -0.27 21.17
CA ASN A 96 -4.06 -1.27 22.09
C ASN A 96 -3.02 -2.38 22.31
N PHE A 97 -2.41 -2.87 21.23
CA PHE A 97 -1.38 -3.90 21.31
C PHE A 97 -0.16 -3.44 22.12
N LYS A 98 0.31 -2.20 21.87
CA LYS A 98 1.41 -1.62 22.65
C LYS A 98 1.08 -1.55 24.14
N GLN A 99 -0.11 -1.10 24.48
CA GLN A 99 -0.56 -1.00 25.88
C GLN A 99 -0.64 -2.38 26.54
N GLN A 100 -1.25 -3.36 25.86
CA GLN A 100 -1.40 -4.72 26.39
C GLN A 100 -0.06 -5.40 26.66
N HIS A 101 0.96 -5.10 25.88
CA HIS A 101 2.28 -5.71 25.98
C HIS A 101 3.33 -4.79 26.66
N ASN A 102 2.91 -3.63 27.20
CA ASN A 102 3.78 -2.64 27.81
C ASN A 102 4.96 -2.20 26.92
N LEU A 103 4.70 -2.07 25.61
CA LEU A 103 5.72 -1.67 24.63
C LEU A 103 5.90 -0.15 24.62
N SER A 104 7.15 0.27 24.60
CA SER A 104 7.57 1.67 24.45
C SER A 104 7.94 1.98 23.00
N GLN A 105 8.23 3.24 22.70
CA GLN A 105 8.74 3.63 21.38
C GLN A 105 10.08 2.97 21.03
N ARG A 106 10.87 2.57 22.01
CA ARG A 106 12.15 1.88 21.80
C ARG A 106 11.99 0.45 21.30
N ASP A 107 10.81 -0.13 21.52
CA ASP A 107 10.44 -1.47 21.06
C ASP A 107 9.85 -1.47 19.66
N CYS A 108 9.71 -0.29 19.06
CA CYS A 108 9.16 -0.09 17.71
C CYS A 108 10.29 0.22 16.73
N ALA A 109 10.19 -0.35 15.54
CA ALA A 109 11.09 -0.08 14.43
C ALA A 109 10.33 0.13 13.13
N LEU A 110 10.93 0.89 12.22
CA LEU A 110 10.39 1.08 10.87
C LEU A 110 10.96 0.01 9.94
N PHE A 111 10.08 -0.57 9.15
CA PHE A 111 10.43 -1.56 8.15
C PHE A 111 9.74 -1.24 6.83
N TYR A 112 10.35 -1.72 5.75
CA TYR A 112 9.77 -1.64 4.42
C TYR A 112 8.92 -2.89 4.11
N HIS A 113 7.82 -2.67 3.44
CA HIS A 113 7.00 -3.72 2.85
C HIS A 113 6.73 -3.39 1.38
N GLY A 114 7.02 -4.33 0.49
CA GLY A 114 6.75 -4.20 -0.93
C GLY A 114 5.56 -5.05 -1.33
N SER A 115 4.66 -4.48 -2.11
CA SER A 115 3.50 -5.19 -2.67
C SER A 115 3.15 -4.66 -4.04
N LYS A 116 2.40 -5.43 -4.82
CA LYS A 116 1.85 -4.98 -6.10
C LYS A 116 0.86 -3.84 -5.89
N VAL A 117 0.76 -2.94 -6.87
CA VAL A 117 -0.13 -1.78 -6.81
C VAL A 117 -1.58 -2.19 -6.53
N GLU A 118 -2.05 -3.26 -7.13
CA GLU A 118 -3.41 -3.80 -6.97
C GLU A 118 -3.77 -4.18 -5.52
N ASN A 119 -2.78 -4.48 -4.68
CA ASN A 119 -2.99 -4.86 -3.29
C ASN A 119 -3.07 -3.66 -2.33
N TRP A 120 -2.57 -2.49 -2.74
CA TRP A 120 -2.42 -1.35 -1.82
C TRP A 120 -3.73 -0.86 -1.25
N PHE A 121 -4.81 -0.85 -2.04
CA PHE A 121 -6.12 -0.45 -1.52
C PHE A 121 -6.57 -1.36 -0.36
N SER A 122 -6.42 -2.66 -0.54
CA SER A 122 -6.76 -3.64 0.51
C SER A 122 -5.85 -3.48 1.73
N ILE A 123 -4.55 -3.27 1.51
CA ILE A 123 -3.58 -3.04 2.59
C ILE A 123 -3.91 -1.77 3.38
N MET A 124 -4.22 -0.67 2.71
CA MET A 124 -4.60 0.58 3.37
C MET A 124 -5.90 0.42 4.17
N LYS A 125 -6.88 -0.30 3.64
CA LYS A 125 -8.19 -0.51 4.25
C LYS A 125 -8.15 -1.43 5.47
N GLN A 126 -7.40 -2.53 5.40
CA GLN A 126 -7.47 -3.61 6.40
C GLN A 126 -6.17 -3.80 7.18
N GLY A 127 -5.09 -3.16 6.74
CA GLY A 127 -3.75 -3.48 7.19
C GLY A 127 -3.19 -4.72 6.49
N LEU A 128 -1.98 -5.11 6.88
CA LEU A 128 -1.35 -6.32 6.38
C LEU A 128 -2.00 -7.55 7.04
N SER A 129 -2.40 -8.52 6.24
CA SER A 129 -3.08 -9.75 6.71
C SER A 129 -2.26 -11.00 6.36
N LEU A 130 -2.25 -11.97 7.27
CA LEU A 130 -1.58 -13.27 7.06
C LEU A 130 -2.29 -14.14 6.02
N ASN A 131 -3.60 -14.00 5.88
CA ASN A 131 -4.43 -14.73 4.93
C ASN A 131 -5.23 -13.76 4.06
N PRO A 132 -4.58 -12.95 3.22
CA PRO A 132 -5.32 -12.12 2.28
C PRO A 132 -6.00 -13.02 1.25
N ASP A 133 -7.14 -12.57 0.72
CA ASP A 133 -7.83 -13.24 -0.40
C ASP A 133 -7.01 -13.20 -1.71
N ALA A 134 -5.94 -12.43 -1.73
CA ALA A 134 -5.02 -12.30 -2.86
C ALA A 134 -3.96 -13.41 -2.88
N LYS A 135 -3.47 -13.74 -4.09
CA LYS A 135 -2.34 -14.66 -4.26
C LYS A 135 -1.09 -14.08 -3.58
N ILE A 136 -0.57 -14.83 -2.61
CA ILE A 136 0.69 -14.50 -1.95
C ILE A 136 1.84 -15.06 -2.79
N THR A 137 2.78 -14.20 -3.19
CA THR A 137 4.04 -14.59 -3.82
C THR A 137 5.19 -14.44 -2.82
N GLY A 138 6.17 -15.35 -2.86
CA GLY A 138 7.38 -15.24 -2.05
C GLY A 138 7.27 -15.85 -0.65
N LYS A 139 6.93 -17.13 -0.56
CA LYS A 139 6.83 -17.89 0.71
C LYS A 139 8.16 -18.58 1.08
N MET A 140 9.31 -17.91 0.93
CA MET A 140 10.61 -18.55 1.19
C MET A 140 10.73 -19.11 2.61
N PHE A 141 10.11 -18.47 3.60
CA PHE A 141 10.14 -18.85 5.01
C PHE A 141 8.76 -19.29 5.53
N GLY A 142 7.85 -19.73 4.64
CA GLY A 142 6.51 -20.17 4.99
C GLY A 142 5.47 -19.05 5.02
N ASN A 143 4.39 -19.26 5.79
CA ASN A 143 3.32 -18.26 5.92
C ASN A 143 3.74 -17.18 6.90
N GLY A 144 3.77 -15.92 6.46
CA GLY A 144 4.14 -14.78 7.28
C GLY A 144 4.00 -13.48 6.54
N LEU A 145 4.02 -12.38 7.28
CA LEU A 145 4.21 -11.04 6.75
C LEU A 145 5.71 -10.75 6.69
N TYR A 146 6.18 -10.39 5.51
CA TYR A 146 7.58 -10.17 5.26
C TYR A 146 7.89 -8.69 5.22
N PHE A 147 8.89 -8.31 6.00
CA PHE A 147 9.40 -6.96 6.08
C PHE A 147 10.89 -6.94 5.79
N ALA A 148 11.40 -5.80 5.39
CA ALA A 148 12.81 -5.58 5.17
C ALA A 148 13.28 -4.31 5.88
N SER A 149 14.49 -4.36 6.42
CA SER A 149 15.20 -3.17 6.89
C SER A 149 15.81 -2.36 5.75
N ASP A 150 15.91 -2.95 4.55
CA ASP A 150 16.49 -2.37 3.33
C ASP A 150 15.39 -2.26 2.25
N ALA A 151 15.15 -1.04 1.78
CA ALA A 151 14.12 -0.74 0.79
C ALA A 151 14.27 -1.54 -0.51
N ARG A 152 15.48 -1.86 -0.93
CA ARG A 152 15.75 -2.65 -2.16
C ARG A 152 15.13 -4.03 -2.13
N LYS A 153 15.12 -4.68 -0.97
CA LYS A 153 14.44 -5.98 -0.84
C LYS A 153 12.95 -5.85 -1.08
N SER A 154 12.34 -4.81 -0.55
CA SER A 154 10.92 -4.53 -0.74
C SER A 154 10.58 -4.14 -2.18
N LEU A 155 11.46 -3.42 -2.87
CA LEU A 155 11.29 -3.04 -4.27
C LEU A 155 11.19 -4.25 -5.20
N ASN A 156 11.85 -5.37 -4.87
CA ASN A 156 11.76 -6.60 -5.68
C ASN A 156 10.37 -7.24 -5.66
N TYR A 157 9.54 -6.91 -4.68
CA TYR A 157 8.15 -7.37 -4.58
C TYR A 157 7.15 -6.39 -5.19
N MET A 158 7.62 -5.21 -5.56
CA MET A 158 6.85 -4.26 -6.35
C MET A 158 7.02 -4.65 -7.81
N ASP A 159 5.94 -4.94 -8.50
CA ASP A 159 5.98 -5.30 -9.92
C ASP A 159 6.16 -4.04 -10.77
N VAL A 160 7.40 -3.51 -10.75
CA VAL A 160 7.76 -2.31 -11.53
C VAL A 160 7.75 -2.59 -13.03
N LYS A 161 8.04 -3.84 -13.43
CA LYS A 161 8.03 -4.25 -14.85
C LYS A 161 6.66 -4.72 -15.34
N GLY A 162 5.79 -5.13 -14.45
CA GLY A 162 4.40 -5.49 -14.71
C GLY A 162 3.40 -4.47 -14.18
N SER A 163 3.90 -3.40 -13.57
CA SER A 163 3.09 -2.27 -13.17
C SER A 163 2.52 -1.62 -14.42
N ARG A 164 1.19 -1.53 -14.47
CA ARG A 164 0.41 -0.97 -15.58
C ARG A 164 0.65 0.52 -15.82
N TRP A 165 1.51 1.13 -15.04
CA TRP A 165 1.82 2.56 -15.06
C TRP A 165 3.22 2.86 -15.61
N ASN A 166 3.89 1.87 -16.21
CA ASN A 166 5.12 2.04 -16.98
C ASN A 166 4.85 1.88 -18.47
#